data_412286e252586e35aed943530fddf753
#
_entry.id   412286e252586e35aed943530fddf753
#
_cell.length_a   1.000
_cell.length_b   1.000
_cell.length_c   1.000
_cell.angle_alpha   90.00
_cell.angle_beta   90.00
_cell.angle_gamma   90.00
#
_symmetry.space_group_name_H-M   'P 1'
#
loop_
_entity.id
_entity.type
_entity.pdbx_description
1 polymer ?
#
loop_
_entity_poly.entity_id
_entity_poly.type
_entity_poly.pdbx_seq_one_letter_code
_entity_poly.pdbx_strand_id
1 'polypeptide(L)'
;FQYRKVSEENWIDVPDEYVTQTQGAFSCYIPHLEPLTEYEVRAVADSEIGNEVKVSTEATADIPDGSFDQWWLKDSKIWCPWNEGGTPYWDTGNTGAATLGQSNVVPTDHTPKGSGQAAELNTKFVGIGMIGKLAAGSIFTGGFVKVDGTNGILDFGRPWNLRPTKLKGYYQYKTADIDYASAELEYLKGRPDSCHIYVALTDWTAPFEIRTNPKNRNLFDKNADYVIGYGELVFGGTMDGYQPFEIEINYRSTSRVPSYMQITAAASKYGDYFTGGAGAVLYVDEFSFDYDY
;
A
#
# COMPACT_ATOMS: atom_id res chain seq x y z
N PHE A 1 34.96 4.90 -1.42
CA PHE A 1 34.29 4.46 -2.66
C PHE A 1 34.08 5.65 -3.56
N GLN A 2 34.08 5.39 -4.86
CA GLN A 2 33.82 6.38 -5.90
C GLN A 2 32.78 5.79 -6.88
N TYR A 3 31.98 6.63 -7.48
CA TYR A 3 31.04 6.27 -8.53
C TYR A 3 30.99 7.34 -9.62
N ARG A 4 30.54 6.97 -10.81
CA ARG A 4 30.24 7.87 -11.92
C ARG A 4 29.19 7.26 -12.83
N LYS A 5 28.47 8.07 -13.59
CA LYS A 5 27.74 7.58 -14.75
C LYS A 5 28.73 7.10 -15.81
N VAL A 6 28.45 6.01 -16.50
CA VAL A 6 29.31 5.51 -17.60
C VAL A 6 29.49 6.56 -18.70
N SER A 7 28.50 7.45 -18.87
CA SER A 7 28.56 8.57 -19.81
C SER A 7 29.43 9.75 -19.37
N GLU A 8 29.93 9.76 -18.15
CA GLU A 8 30.71 10.86 -17.56
C GLU A 8 32.14 10.43 -17.26
N GLU A 9 33.08 11.39 -17.33
CA GLU A 9 34.50 11.12 -17.08
C GLU A 9 34.90 11.28 -15.60
N ASN A 10 34.17 12.13 -14.86
CA ASN A 10 34.52 12.51 -13.49
C ASN A 10 33.96 11.51 -12.49
N TRP A 11 34.87 11.04 -11.59
CA TRP A 11 34.48 10.24 -10.44
C TRP A 11 34.00 11.13 -9.28
N ILE A 12 32.97 10.69 -8.60
CA ILE A 12 32.37 11.33 -7.43
C ILE A 12 32.69 10.48 -6.20
N ASP A 13 33.20 11.10 -5.14
CA ASP A 13 33.45 10.40 -3.89
C ASP A 13 32.11 10.12 -3.16
N VAL A 14 31.94 8.90 -2.66
CA VAL A 14 30.82 8.55 -1.79
C VAL A 14 31.06 9.20 -0.42
N PRO A 15 30.14 10.03 0.10
CA PRO A 15 30.29 10.63 1.42
C PRO A 15 30.48 9.60 2.53
N ASP A 16 31.34 9.92 3.51
CA ASP A 16 31.70 9.00 4.61
C ASP A 16 30.49 8.50 5.41
N GLU A 17 29.43 9.29 5.50
CA GLU A 17 28.17 8.93 6.17
C GLU A 17 27.46 7.72 5.55
N TYR A 18 27.73 7.44 4.28
CA TYR A 18 27.19 6.27 3.55
C TYR A 18 28.16 5.10 3.51
N VAL A 19 29.31 5.22 4.13
CA VAL A 19 30.31 4.15 4.20
C VAL A 19 30.25 3.45 5.56
N THR A 20 30.09 2.13 5.53
CA THR A 20 30.09 1.31 6.73
C THR A 20 31.36 0.47 6.77
N GLN A 21 32.11 0.57 7.88
CA GLN A 21 33.26 -0.28 8.15
C GLN A 21 32.89 -1.35 9.17
N THR A 22 33.10 -2.60 8.81
CA THR A 22 33.03 -3.75 9.72
C THR A 22 34.39 -4.40 9.82
N GLN A 23 34.59 -5.34 10.75
CA GLN A 23 35.88 -5.99 10.95
C GLN A 23 36.33 -6.72 9.67
N GLY A 24 37.24 -6.10 8.91
CA GLY A 24 37.82 -6.65 7.68
C GLY A 24 37.02 -6.44 6.39
N ALA A 25 35.95 -5.63 6.43
CA ALA A 25 35.15 -5.32 5.24
C ALA A 25 34.65 -3.86 5.26
N PHE A 26 34.50 -3.30 4.06
CA PHE A 26 33.89 -2.00 3.82
C PHE A 26 32.70 -2.20 2.89
N SER A 27 31.62 -1.51 3.15
CA SER A 27 30.46 -1.43 2.27
C SER A 27 30.00 0.02 2.16
N CYS A 28 29.35 0.37 1.06
CA CYS A 28 28.73 1.69 0.92
C CYS A 28 27.33 1.56 0.35
N TYR A 29 26.51 2.54 0.70
CA TYR A 29 25.24 2.84 0.07
C TYR A 29 25.42 4.11 -0.76
N ILE A 30 24.95 4.13 -2.00
CA ILE A 30 25.05 5.29 -2.90
C ILE A 30 23.61 5.74 -3.21
N PRO A 31 23.07 6.74 -2.48
CA PRO A 31 21.71 7.24 -2.70
C PRO A 31 21.62 8.20 -3.87
N HIS A 32 20.39 8.51 -4.28
CA HIS A 32 20.05 9.54 -5.26
C HIS A 32 20.61 9.30 -6.66
N LEU A 33 20.77 8.02 -7.03
CA LEU A 33 21.13 7.65 -8.39
C LEU A 33 19.93 7.86 -9.33
N GLU A 34 20.20 8.26 -10.56
CA GLU A 34 19.16 8.41 -11.58
C GLU A 34 18.64 7.03 -12.03
N PRO A 35 17.33 6.87 -12.25
CA PRO A 35 16.77 5.62 -12.77
C PRO A 35 17.26 5.32 -14.20
N LEU A 36 17.22 4.03 -14.57
CA LEU A 36 17.64 3.52 -15.90
C LEU A 36 19.03 4.00 -16.34
N THR A 37 19.94 4.19 -15.38
CA THR A 37 21.27 4.77 -15.63
C THR A 37 22.34 3.76 -15.28
N GLU A 38 23.33 3.62 -16.15
CA GLU A 38 24.48 2.75 -15.93
C GLU A 38 25.57 3.54 -15.20
N TYR A 39 26.02 2.99 -14.06
CA TYR A 39 27.08 3.54 -13.24
C TYR A 39 28.28 2.61 -13.20
N GLU A 40 29.47 3.18 -13.03
CA GLU A 40 30.68 2.50 -12.61
C GLU A 40 30.96 2.85 -11.16
N VAL A 41 31.28 1.83 -10.36
CA VAL A 41 31.60 1.96 -8.93
C VAL A 41 32.94 1.31 -8.66
N ARG A 42 33.78 1.92 -7.80
CA ARG A 42 35.07 1.36 -7.37
C ARG A 42 35.39 1.69 -5.91
N ALA A 43 36.16 0.83 -5.29
CA ALA A 43 36.79 1.12 -4.01
C ALA A 43 38.10 1.86 -4.24
N VAL A 44 38.44 2.80 -3.35
CA VAL A 44 39.72 3.51 -3.36
C VAL A 44 40.26 3.48 -1.93
N ALA A 45 41.53 3.11 -1.78
CA ALA A 45 42.26 3.13 -0.51
C ALA A 45 43.60 3.83 -0.72
N ASP A 46 43.77 5.01 -0.16
CA ASP A 46 44.90 5.89 -0.40
C ASP A 46 45.12 6.16 -1.91
N SER A 47 46.16 5.56 -2.49
CA SER A 47 46.49 5.65 -3.92
C SER A 47 46.09 4.40 -4.72
N GLU A 48 45.59 3.37 -4.06
CA GLU A 48 45.24 2.10 -4.71
C GLU A 48 43.78 2.13 -5.15
N ILE A 49 43.56 1.76 -6.39
CA ILE A 49 42.21 1.68 -7.01
C ILE A 49 41.83 0.21 -7.15
N GLY A 50 40.68 -0.14 -6.57
CA GLY A 50 40.10 -1.48 -6.70
C GLY A 50 39.44 -1.73 -8.06
N ASN A 51 38.83 -2.88 -8.20
CA ASN A 51 38.09 -3.23 -9.42
C ASN A 51 36.92 -2.26 -9.68
N GLU A 52 36.73 -1.91 -10.94
CA GLU A 52 35.55 -1.17 -11.40
C GLU A 52 34.44 -2.17 -11.68
N VAL A 53 33.25 -1.89 -11.13
CA VAL A 53 32.06 -2.69 -11.30
C VAL A 53 30.97 -1.84 -11.95
N LYS A 54 30.34 -2.35 -13.01
CA LYS A 54 29.18 -1.71 -13.64
C LYS A 54 27.89 -2.18 -12.98
N VAL A 55 27.03 -1.24 -12.68
CA VAL A 55 25.69 -1.46 -12.16
C VAL A 55 24.71 -0.59 -12.92
N SER A 56 23.49 -1.06 -13.09
CA SER A 56 22.40 -0.29 -13.70
C SER A 56 21.28 -0.14 -12.69
N THR A 57 20.80 1.07 -12.52
CA THR A 57 19.59 1.33 -11.71
C THR A 57 18.34 0.84 -12.44
N GLU A 58 17.33 0.47 -11.66
CA GLU A 58 16.05 0.01 -12.19
C GLU A 58 15.22 1.17 -12.74
N ALA A 59 14.14 0.85 -13.47
CA ALA A 59 13.16 1.83 -13.90
C ALA A 59 12.32 2.32 -12.72
N THR A 60 11.68 3.47 -12.90
CA THR A 60 10.58 3.94 -12.04
C THR A 60 9.24 3.78 -12.75
N ALA A 61 8.17 3.67 -12.00
CA ALA A 61 6.81 3.73 -12.52
C ALA A 61 5.88 4.37 -11.47
N ASP A 62 4.88 5.08 -11.97
CA ASP A 62 3.79 5.60 -11.15
C ASP A 62 2.79 4.50 -10.82
N ILE A 63 2.07 4.68 -9.71
CA ILE A 63 0.95 3.82 -9.35
C ILE A 63 -0.24 4.18 -10.27
N PRO A 64 -0.74 3.23 -11.08
CA PRO A 64 -1.91 3.50 -11.91
C PRO A 64 -3.11 3.95 -11.06
N ASP A 65 -3.80 5.01 -11.51
CA ASP A 65 -4.97 5.62 -10.83
C ASP A 65 -4.73 5.96 -9.35
N GLY A 66 -3.48 6.27 -8.95
CA GLY A 66 -3.12 6.61 -7.57
C GLY A 66 -3.66 7.95 -7.08
N SER A 67 -4.11 8.83 -7.99
CA SER A 67 -4.79 10.09 -7.67
C SER A 67 -6.26 9.90 -7.29
N PHE A 68 -6.83 8.72 -7.47
CA PHE A 68 -8.25 8.45 -7.20
C PHE A 68 -9.25 9.40 -7.86
N ASP A 69 -8.91 10.01 -8.98
CA ASP A 69 -9.78 10.93 -9.72
C ASP A 69 -10.83 10.21 -10.59
N GLN A 70 -10.67 8.93 -10.82
CA GLN A 70 -11.47 8.19 -11.77
C GLN A 70 -12.50 7.30 -11.05
N TRP A 71 -13.78 7.63 -11.23
CA TRP A 71 -14.89 6.89 -10.63
C TRP A 71 -16.06 6.76 -11.60
N TRP A 72 -16.78 5.65 -11.49
CA TRP A 72 -18.09 5.50 -12.12
C TRP A 72 -19.03 4.72 -11.23
N LEU A 73 -20.33 4.92 -11.45
CA LEU A 73 -21.39 4.30 -10.67
C LEU A 73 -22.03 3.15 -11.45
N LYS A 74 -21.57 1.94 -11.19
CA LYS A 74 -22.11 0.72 -11.77
C LYS A 74 -23.47 0.40 -11.20
N ASP A 75 -24.45 0.06 -12.10
CA ASP A 75 -25.81 -0.33 -11.76
C ASP A 75 -26.51 0.69 -10.83
N SER A 76 -26.16 1.98 -10.94
CA SER A 76 -26.66 3.08 -10.08
C SER A 76 -26.47 2.83 -8.56
N LYS A 77 -25.53 1.99 -8.17
CA LYS A 77 -25.40 1.49 -6.79
C LYS A 77 -23.97 1.24 -6.31
N ILE A 78 -23.08 0.81 -7.19
CA ILE A 78 -21.73 0.37 -6.85
C ILE A 78 -20.72 1.38 -7.38
N TRP A 79 -20.10 2.16 -6.51
CA TRP A 79 -18.98 3.01 -6.88
C TRP A 79 -17.74 2.18 -7.18
N CYS A 80 -17.15 2.41 -8.33
CA CYS A 80 -15.97 1.74 -8.84
C CYS A 80 -14.83 2.76 -9.00
N PRO A 81 -13.64 2.55 -8.41
CA PRO A 81 -12.51 3.48 -8.46
C PRO A 81 -11.69 3.33 -9.76
N TRP A 82 -12.34 3.37 -10.91
CA TRP A 82 -11.76 3.36 -12.27
C TRP A 82 -12.75 3.91 -13.27
N ASN A 83 -12.32 4.23 -14.49
CA ASN A 83 -13.20 4.69 -15.57
C ASN A 83 -14.14 3.59 -16.06
N GLU A 84 -15.39 3.93 -16.38
CA GLU A 84 -16.33 3.01 -17.01
C GLU A 84 -15.74 2.39 -18.29
N GLY A 85 -15.76 1.05 -18.35
CA GLY A 85 -15.16 0.28 -19.44
C GLY A 85 -13.64 0.15 -19.37
N GLY A 86 -12.98 0.73 -18.38
CA GLY A 86 -11.55 0.60 -18.12
C GLY A 86 -11.16 -0.73 -17.46
N THR A 87 -9.87 -0.97 -17.37
CA THR A 87 -9.32 -2.11 -16.61
C THR A 87 -9.09 -1.70 -15.17
N PRO A 88 -9.73 -2.34 -14.19
CA PRO A 88 -9.54 -2.01 -12.78
C PRO A 88 -8.09 -2.22 -12.35
N TYR A 89 -7.48 -1.24 -11.71
CA TYR A 89 -6.23 -1.41 -10.97
C TYR A 89 -6.49 -1.53 -9.47
N TRP A 90 -7.35 -0.67 -8.98
CA TRP A 90 -7.90 -0.66 -7.62
C TRP A 90 -9.28 -1.29 -7.57
N ASP A 91 -9.66 -1.84 -6.42
CA ASP A 91 -11.03 -2.26 -6.15
C ASP A 91 -11.35 -2.05 -4.65
N THR A 92 -12.59 -2.32 -4.29
CA THR A 92 -13.14 -2.06 -2.97
C THR A 92 -14.04 -3.21 -2.53
N GLY A 93 -14.53 -3.16 -1.28
CA GLY A 93 -15.59 -4.03 -0.80
C GLY A 93 -17.01 -3.67 -1.27
N ASN A 94 -17.17 -2.65 -2.14
CA ASN A 94 -18.48 -2.09 -2.54
C ASN A 94 -19.44 -3.12 -3.13
N THR A 95 -18.94 -4.05 -3.94
CA THR A 95 -19.80 -5.12 -4.51
C THR A 95 -20.44 -5.97 -3.42
N GLY A 96 -19.69 -6.27 -2.35
CA GLY A 96 -20.22 -6.98 -1.18
C GLY A 96 -21.16 -6.10 -0.35
N ALA A 97 -20.76 -4.87 -0.03
CA ALA A 97 -21.55 -3.92 0.75
C ALA A 97 -22.90 -3.59 0.08
N ALA A 98 -22.89 -3.41 -1.23
CA ALA A 98 -24.09 -3.10 -2.02
C ALA A 98 -25.10 -4.26 -2.14
N THR A 99 -24.74 -5.47 -1.72
CA THR A 99 -25.66 -6.61 -1.68
C THR A 99 -26.81 -6.38 -0.68
N LEU A 100 -26.50 -5.80 0.48
CA LEU A 100 -27.45 -5.53 1.56
C LEU A 100 -27.58 -4.02 1.91
N GLY A 101 -26.95 -3.15 1.14
CA GLY A 101 -26.92 -1.71 1.42
C GLY A 101 -26.44 -0.92 0.22
N GLN A 102 -25.55 0.01 0.47
CA GLN A 102 -24.92 0.88 -0.51
C GLN A 102 -23.39 0.78 -0.41
N SER A 103 -22.70 1.28 -1.42
CA SER A 103 -21.24 1.46 -1.37
C SER A 103 -20.79 2.13 -0.07
N ASN A 104 -19.71 1.64 0.49
CA ASN A 104 -19.08 2.22 1.68
C ASN A 104 -17.72 2.84 1.37
N VAL A 105 -17.29 2.77 0.12
CA VAL A 105 -16.19 3.54 -0.44
C VAL A 105 -16.76 4.35 -1.61
N VAL A 106 -16.60 5.66 -1.57
CA VAL A 106 -17.22 6.59 -2.52
C VAL A 106 -16.24 7.69 -2.92
N PRO A 107 -16.38 8.29 -4.10
CA PRO A 107 -15.62 9.50 -4.44
C PRO A 107 -16.09 10.68 -3.57
N THR A 108 -15.16 11.61 -3.33
CA THR A 108 -15.45 12.87 -2.64
C THR A 108 -14.65 14.03 -3.27
N ASP A 109 -15.26 15.23 -3.26
CA ASP A 109 -14.58 16.46 -3.66
C ASP A 109 -13.75 17.07 -2.50
N HIS A 110 -13.77 16.45 -1.33
CA HIS A 110 -12.89 16.79 -0.21
C HIS A 110 -11.49 16.23 -0.48
N THR A 111 -10.61 17.03 -1.07
CA THR A 111 -9.28 16.64 -1.53
C THR A 111 -8.19 17.49 -0.88
N PRO A 112 -6.95 16.99 -0.75
CA PRO A 112 -5.83 17.77 -0.18
C PRO A 112 -5.40 18.94 -1.06
N LYS A 113 -5.63 18.87 -2.38
CA LYS A 113 -5.26 19.90 -3.35
C LYS A 113 -6.40 20.87 -3.70
N GLY A 114 -7.62 20.61 -3.20
CA GLY A 114 -8.81 21.43 -3.50
C GLY A 114 -9.33 21.27 -4.94
N SER A 115 -8.93 20.22 -5.64
CA SER A 115 -9.40 19.86 -7.00
C SER A 115 -9.27 18.38 -7.22
N GLY A 116 -10.00 17.83 -8.19
CA GLY A 116 -10.08 16.40 -8.43
C GLY A 116 -11.02 15.69 -7.48
N GLN A 117 -10.82 14.41 -7.29
CA GLN A 117 -11.59 13.56 -6.36
C GLN A 117 -10.62 12.74 -5.50
N ALA A 118 -11.05 12.40 -4.30
CA ALA A 118 -10.38 11.50 -3.39
C ALA A 118 -11.27 10.29 -3.07
N ALA A 119 -10.72 9.27 -2.45
CA ALA A 119 -11.48 8.14 -1.94
C ALA A 119 -11.90 8.37 -0.48
N GLU A 120 -13.21 8.31 -0.21
CA GLU A 120 -13.80 8.32 1.12
C GLU A 120 -14.17 6.88 1.51
N LEU A 121 -13.52 6.35 2.53
CA LEU A 121 -13.67 4.98 3.01
C LEU A 121 -14.43 5.01 4.34
N ASN A 122 -15.66 4.48 4.34
CA ASN A 122 -16.55 4.49 5.50
C ASN A 122 -16.68 3.11 6.11
N THR A 123 -16.35 2.94 7.38
CA THR A 123 -16.70 1.75 8.13
C THR A 123 -18.13 1.86 8.62
N LYS A 124 -18.98 0.91 8.25
CA LYS A 124 -20.39 0.91 8.63
C LYS A 124 -20.96 -0.50 8.75
N PHE A 125 -22.04 -0.64 9.52
CA PHE A 125 -22.81 -1.87 9.50
C PHE A 125 -23.58 -1.99 8.19
N VAL A 126 -23.44 -3.13 7.53
CA VAL A 126 -24.15 -3.47 6.29
C VAL A 126 -25.07 -4.66 6.58
N GLY A 127 -26.38 -4.46 6.45
CA GLY A 127 -27.36 -5.51 6.75
C GLY A 127 -28.77 -5.00 6.87
N ILE A 128 -29.69 -5.96 7.10
CA ILE A 128 -31.12 -5.70 7.32
C ILE A 128 -31.50 -6.28 8.67
N GLY A 129 -31.97 -5.43 9.59
CA GLY A 129 -32.33 -5.83 10.93
C GLY A 129 -31.15 -6.43 11.70
N MET A 130 -31.25 -7.67 12.17
CA MET A 130 -30.19 -8.39 12.89
C MET A 130 -29.26 -9.17 11.97
N ILE A 131 -29.52 -9.18 10.67
CA ILE A 131 -28.72 -9.90 9.68
C ILE A 131 -27.80 -8.90 9.00
N GLY A 132 -26.50 -9.03 9.24
CA GLY A 132 -25.50 -8.17 8.64
C GLY A 132 -24.16 -8.28 9.34
N LYS A 133 -23.20 -7.50 8.87
CA LYS A 133 -21.86 -7.41 9.43
C LYS A 133 -21.32 -6.00 9.32
N LEU A 134 -20.31 -5.71 10.13
CA LEU A 134 -19.48 -4.54 9.90
C LEU A 134 -18.74 -4.70 8.57
N ALA A 135 -18.80 -3.69 7.73
CA ALA A 135 -18.01 -3.58 6.52
C ALA A 135 -17.02 -2.41 6.70
N ALA A 136 -15.76 -2.70 6.83
CA ALA A 136 -14.73 -1.68 6.80
C ALA A 136 -14.68 -1.04 5.41
N GLY A 137 -14.63 0.29 5.34
CA GLY A 137 -14.29 0.98 4.12
C GLY A 137 -12.85 0.67 3.77
N SER A 138 -12.62 0.04 2.63
CA SER A 138 -11.27 -0.30 2.17
C SER A 138 -11.13 -0.21 0.67
N ILE A 139 -9.96 0.28 0.21
CA ILE A 139 -9.53 0.30 -1.18
C ILE A 139 -8.20 -0.45 -1.28
N PHE A 140 -8.03 -1.24 -2.33
CA PHE A 140 -6.84 -2.09 -2.48
C PHE A 140 -6.49 -2.34 -3.95
N THR A 141 -5.22 -2.60 -4.22
CA THR A 141 -4.79 -3.08 -5.54
C THR A 141 -5.17 -4.54 -5.69
N GLY A 142 -6.06 -4.83 -6.64
CA GLY A 142 -6.62 -6.17 -6.78
C GLY A 142 -8.02 -6.18 -7.37
N GLY A 143 -8.83 -7.15 -6.98
CA GLY A 143 -10.22 -7.28 -7.46
C GLY A 143 -11.14 -7.97 -6.46
N PHE A 144 -12.40 -7.57 -6.44
CA PHE A 144 -13.45 -8.28 -5.71
C PHE A 144 -13.95 -9.44 -6.56
N VAL A 145 -13.80 -10.67 -6.08
CA VAL A 145 -14.17 -11.87 -6.83
C VAL A 145 -15.66 -12.19 -6.68
N LYS A 146 -16.11 -12.39 -5.44
CA LYS A 146 -17.50 -12.72 -5.14
C LYS A 146 -17.85 -12.63 -3.66
N VAL A 147 -19.14 -12.64 -3.38
CA VAL A 147 -19.70 -12.82 -2.03
C VAL A 147 -19.72 -14.32 -1.68
N ASP A 148 -19.30 -14.67 -0.47
CA ASP A 148 -19.42 -15.98 0.14
C ASP A 148 -20.28 -15.90 1.40
N GLY A 149 -21.61 -16.06 1.24
CA GLY A 149 -22.59 -15.80 2.30
C GLY A 149 -22.63 -14.31 2.65
N THR A 150 -22.15 -13.94 3.84
CA THR A 150 -21.97 -12.55 4.28
C THR A 150 -20.49 -12.12 4.29
N ASN A 151 -19.61 -12.87 3.63
CA ASN A 151 -18.17 -12.65 3.58
C ASN A 151 -17.73 -12.33 2.15
N GLY A 152 -16.51 -11.83 1.98
CA GLY A 152 -15.91 -11.54 0.68
C GLY A 152 -14.82 -12.55 0.31
N ILE A 153 -14.71 -12.78 -0.99
CA ILE A 153 -13.53 -13.37 -1.62
C ILE A 153 -12.95 -12.30 -2.54
N LEU A 154 -11.68 -11.98 -2.34
CA LEU A 154 -10.95 -10.93 -3.05
C LEU A 154 -9.67 -11.54 -3.63
N ASP A 155 -9.19 -10.98 -4.71
CA ASP A 155 -7.87 -11.23 -5.25
C ASP A 155 -6.99 -10.01 -4.99
N PHE A 156 -5.99 -10.15 -4.12
CA PHE A 156 -5.03 -9.10 -3.81
C PHE A 156 -3.84 -9.15 -4.75
N GLY A 157 -3.34 -7.99 -5.08
CA GLY A 157 -2.11 -7.79 -5.82
C GLY A 157 -2.30 -7.49 -7.31
N ARG A 158 -1.39 -6.66 -7.80
CA ARG A 158 -1.20 -6.38 -9.23
C ARG A 158 0.23 -6.70 -9.64
N PRO A 159 0.47 -7.16 -10.88
CA PRO A 159 1.83 -7.41 -11.36
C PRO A 159 2.73 -6.19 -11.18
N TRP A 160 3.89 -6.38 -10.57
CA TRP A 160 4.84 -5.32 -10.28
C TRP A 160 6.24 -5.89 -10.04
N ASN A 161 7.24 -5.36 -10.71
CA ASN A 161 8.61 -5.87 -10.66
C ASN A 161 9.68 -4.83 -10.30
N LEU A 162 9.24 -3.63 -9.84
CA LEU A 162 10.14 -2.56 -9.43
C LEU A 162 10.26 -2.49 -7.91
N ARG A 163 11.28 -1.81 -7.42
CA ARG A 163 11.60 -1.68 -6.00
C ARG A 163 11.50 -0.22 -5.53
N PRO A 164 10.28 0.33 -5.35
CA PRO A 164 10.13 1.64 -4.74
C PRO A 164 10.64 1.63 -3.30
N THR A 165 11.17 2.76 -2.85
CA THR A 165 11.67 2.93 -1.48
C THR A 165 10.61 3.39 -0.51
N LYS A 166 9.61 4.15 -1.00
CA LYS A 166 8.51 4.68 -0.18
C LYS A 166 7.19 4.67 -0.93
N LEU A 167 6.09 4.44 -0.20
CA LEU A 167 4.75 4.82 -0.61
C LEU A 167 4.41 6.18 0.03
N LYS A 168 3.97 7.12 -0.79
CA LYS A 168 3.59 8.48 -0.39
C LYS A 168 2.15 8.76 -0.76
N GLY A 169 1.55 9.75 -0.12
CA GLY A 169 0.20 10.21 -0.40
C GLY A 169 -0.32 11.14 0.67
N TYR A 170 -1.63 11.35 0.66
CA TYR A 170 -2.33 12.13 1.67
C TYR A 170 -3.41 11.28 2.31
N TYR A 171 -3.63 11.51 3.60
CA TYR A 171 -4.73 10.88 4.33
C TYR A 171 -5.32 11.82 5.36
N GLN A 172 -6.59 11.60 5.68
CA GLN A 172 -7.27 12.20 6.81
C GLN A 172 -8.12 11.12 7.47
N TYR A 173 -8.05 10.99 8.77
CA TYR A 173 -8.79 9.98 9.50
C TYR A 173 -9.66 10.56 10.60
N LYS A 174 -10.88 10.04 10.69
CA LYS A 174 -11.80 10.25 11.80
C LYS A 174 -12.07 8.90 12.45
N THR A 175 -11.61 8.74 13.68
CA THR A 175 -11.85 7.52 14.45
C THR A 175 -13.29 7.43 14.97
N ALA A 176 -13.74 6.22 15.27
CA ALA A 176 -14.92 5.92 16.07
C ALA A 176 -14.56 4.80 17.08
N ASP A 177 -15.33 4.66 18.15
CA ASP A 177 -15.11 3.55 19.07
C ASP A 177 -15.52 2.22 18.43
N ILE A 178 -14.72 1.19 18.65
CA ILE A 178 -15.00 -0.16 18.17
C ILE A 178 -16.28 -0.67 18.84
N ASP A 179 -17.38 -0.71 18.11
CA ASP A 179 -18.68 -1.18 18.54
C ASP A 179 -19.02 -2.58 18.04
N TYR A 180 -18.34 -3.02 16.99
CA TYR A 180 -18.42 -4.39 16.45
C TYR A 180 -17.04 -5.07 16.59
N ALA A 181 -17.04 -6.28 17.15
CA ALA A 181 -15.85 -7.09 17.27
C ALA A 181 -16.18 -8.59 17.07
N SER A 182 -15.28 -9.29 16.39
CA SER A 182 -15.29 -10.75 16.36
C SER A 182 -14.98 -11.32 17.75
N ALA A 183 -15.35 -12.56 18.01
CA ALA A 183 -15.09 -13.20 19.30
C ALA A 183 -13.60 -13.20 19.69
N GLU A 184 -12.73 -13.33 18.71
CA GLU A 184 -11.25 -13.31 18.91
C GLU A 184 -10.69 -11.92 19.22
N LEU A 185 -11.42 -10.84 18.92
CA LEU A 185 -11.03 -9.45 19.11
C LEU A 185 -11.98 -8.67 20.04
N GLU A 186 -12.85 -9.35 20.78
CA GLU A 186 -13.84 -8.73 21.67
C GLU A 186 -13.19 -7.79 22.72
N TYR A 187 -11.93 -8.05 23.10
CA TYR A 187 -11.15 -7.21 24.02
C TYR A 187 -10.84 -5.81 23.48
N LEU A 188 -11.03 -5.58 22.18
CA LEU A 188 -10.87 -4.27 21.55
C LEU A 188 -12.11 -3.38 21.65
N LYS A 189 -13.27 -3.95 21.97
CA LYS A 189 -14.53 -3.23 22.01
C LYS A 189 -14.50 -2.04 22.99
N GLY A 190 -15.04 -0.91 22.55
CA GLY A 190 -15.00 0.36 23.30
C GLY A 190 -13.67 1.11 23.23
N ARG A 191 -12.66 0.59 22.50
CA ARG A 191 -11.41 1.32 22.24
C ARG A 191 -11.55 2.10 20.93
N PRO A 192 -10.82 3.22 20.76
CA PRO A 192 -10.75 3.90 19.48
C PRO A 192 -10.28 2.94 18.36
N ASP A 193 -10.95 2.98 17.21
CA ASP A 193 -10.53 2.27 16.01
C ASP A 193 -9.30 2.94 15.39
N SER A 194 -8.66 2.29 14.47
CA SER A 194 -7.50 2.81 13.74
C SER A 194 -7.60 2.52 12.26
N CYS A 195 -7.21 3.48 11.42
CA CYS A 195 -6.97 3.22 10.01
C CYS A 195 -5.67 2.44 9.82
N HIS A 196 -5.57 1.82 8.65
CA HIS A 196 -4.38 1.07 8.24
C HIS A 196 -4.11 1.29 6.77
N ILE A 197 -2.92 1.80 6.43
CA ILE A 197 -2.42 1.90 5.07
C ILE A 197 -1.14 1.07 5.02
N TYR A 198 -1.03 0.16 4.06
CA TYR A 198 0.19 -0.63 3.89
C TYR A 198 0.50 -0.90 2.43
N VAL A 199 1.77 -1.16 2.18
CA VAL A 199 2.31 -1.63 0.92
C VAL A 199 3.12 -2.90 1.15
N ALA A 200 2.95 -3.88 0.28
CA ALA A 200 3.74 -5.11 0.25
C ALA A 200 4.21 -5.41 -1.16
N LEU A 201 5.47 -5.76 -1.30
CA LEU A 201 6.06 -6.32 -2.51
C LEU A 201 6.27 -7.81 -2.28
N THR A 202 5.79 -8.64 -3.19
CA THR A 202 5.74 -10.09 -3.00
C THR A 202 6.25 -10.83 -4.24
N ASP A 203 6.59 -12.10 -4.08
CA ASP A 203 6.92 -13.02 -5.18
C ASP A 203 5.76 -13.95 -5.55
N TRP A 204 4.54 -13.51 -5.35
CA TRP A 204 3.36 -14.26 -5.78
C TRP A 204 3.42 -14.57 -7.28
N THR A 205 2.94 -15.75 -7.65
CA THR A 205 2.86 -16.18 -9.06
C THR A 205 1.51 -15.91 -9.70
N ALA A 206 0.53 -15.49 -8.89
CA ALA A 206 -0.82 -15.10 -9.27
C ALA A 206 -1.37 -14.15 -8.18
N PRO A 207 -2.48 -13.43 -8.41
CA PRO A 207 -3.15 -12.69 -7.36
C PRO A 207 -3.45 -13.58 -6.14
N PHE A 208 -3.26 -13.04 -4.95
CA PHE A 208 -3.43 -13.77 -3.69
C PHE A 208 -4.90 -13.75 -3.26
N GLU A 209 -5.53 -14.92 -3.21
CA GLU A 209 -6.93 -15.02 -2.81
C GLU A 209 -7.11 -14.78 -1.31
N ILE A 210 -7.86 -13.73 -0.99
CA ILE A 210 -8.30 -13.39 0.37
C ILE A 210 -9.69 -13.99 0.64
N ARG A 211 -9.85 -14.65 1.77
CA ARG A 211 -11.13 -15.16 2.28
C ARG A 211 -11.39 -14.64 3.69
N THR A 212 -12.45 -13.86 3.86
CA THR A 212 -12.83 -13.33 5.18
C THR A 212 -13.77 -14.24 5.98
N ASN A 213 -14.25 -15.35 5.39
CA ASN A 213 -15.11 -16.30 6.08
C ASN A 213 -14.32 -17.02 7.19
N PRO A 214 -14.75 -16.92 8.48
CA PRO A 214 -14.04 -17.55 9.60
C PRO A 214 -13.83 -19.08 9.47
N LYS A 215 -14.65 -19.76 8.68
CA LYS A 215 -14.57 -21.22 8.51
C LYS A 215 -13.41 -21.63 7.57
N ASN A 216 -13.01 -20.76 6.66
CA ASN A 216 -11.95 -21.01 5.68
C ASN A 216 -11.14 -19.75 5.43
N ARG A 217 -10.91 -18.95 6.50
CA ARG A 217 -10.19 -17.69 6.43
C ARG A 217 -8.80 -17.86 5.82
N ASN A 218 -8.49 -16.98 4.87
CA ASN A 218 -7.18 -16.84 4.26
C ASN A 218 -6.90 -15.35 4.12
N LEU A 219 -6.05 -14.80 4.96
CA LEU A 219 -5.71 -13.38 4.97
C LEU A 219 -4.24 -13.18 4.62
N PHE A 220 -3.92 -11.98 4.19
CA PHE A 220 -2.53 -11.58 3.97
C PHE A 220 -1.76 -11.62 5.30
N ASP A 221 -0.61 -12.30 5.28
CA ASP A 221 0.33 -12.31 6.40
C ASP A 221 1.58 -11.52 6.03
N LYS A 222 1.75 -10.37 6.65
CA LYS A 222 2.92 -9.52 6.43
C LYS A 222 4.25 -10.18 6.79
N ASN A 223 4.25 -11.24 7.60
CA ASN A 223 5.46 -11.95 8.04
C ASN A 223 5.78 -13.18 7.19
N ALA A 224 4.92 -13.53 6.22
CA ALA A 224 5.13 -14.69 5.36
C ALA A 224 6.37 -14.54 4.46
N ASP A 225 6.94 -15.69 4.08
CA ASP A 225 8.18 -15.75 3.28
C ASP A 225 8.02 -15.12 1.88
N TYR A 226 6.80 -15.09 1.35
CA TYR A 226 6.52 -14.45 0.06
C TYR A 226 6.64 -12.92 0.09
N VAL A 227 6.74 -12.29 1.25
CA VAL A 227 6.89 -10.83 1.37
C VAL A 227 8.36 -10.46 1.21
N ILE A 228 8.67 -9.69 0.17
CA ILE A 228 10.01 -9.18 -0.16
C ILE A 228 10.24 -7.82 0.50
N GLY A 229 9.25 -6.93 0.44
CA GLY A 229 9.27 -5.61 1.04
C GLY A 229 7.94 -5.27 1.68
N TYR A 230 7.95 -4.53 2.79
CA TYR A 230 6.74 -4.16 3.52
C TYR A 230 6.90 -2.82 4.24
N GLY A 231 5.84 -2.02 4.20
CA GLY A 231 5.70 -0.81 5.00
C GLY A 231 4.24 -0.59 5.39
N GLU A 232 4.02 -0.02 6.57
CA GLU A 232 2.65 0.27 7.06
C GLU A 232 2.57 1.57 7.86
N LEU A 233 1.39 2.19 7.81
CA LEU A 233 0.96 3.29 8.67
C LEU A 233 -0.31 2.86 9.40
N VAL A 234 -0.32 3.02 10.73
CA VAL A 234 -1.50 2.81 11.57
C VAL A 234 -1.74 4.07 12.39
N PHE A 235 -2.95 4.61 12.35
CA PHE A 235 -3.30 5.80 13.11
C PHE A 235 -4.69 5.67 13.73
N GLY A 236 -4.83 5.97 15.04
CA GLY A 236 -6.05 5.77 15.82
C GLY A 236 -6.71 7.06 16.36
N GLY A 237 -6.27 8.23 15.88
CA GLY A 237 -6.84 9.52 16.31
C GLY A 237 -7.85 10.10 15.31
N THR A 238 -8.34 11.31 15.60
CA THR A 238 -9.09 12.13 14.64
C THR A 238 -8.24 13.32 14.21
N MET A 239 -8.23 13.60 12.91
CA MET A 239 -7.45 14.67 12.29
C MET A 239 -8.40 15.78 11.82
N ASP A 240 -7.95 17.04 11.92
CA ASP A 240 -8.72 18.21 11.47
C ASP A 240 -8.67 18.42 9.95
N GLY A 241 -7.70 17.78 9.25
CA GLY A 241 -7.50 17.89 7.81
C GLY A 241 -6.51 16.87 7.30
N TYR A 242 -6.32 16.84 5.97
CA TYR A 242 -5.35 15.97 5.33
C TYR A 242 -3.92 16.22 5.84
N GLN A 243 -3.19 15.14 6.01
CA GLN A 243 -1.75 15.15 6.26
C GLN A 243 -1.05 14.33 5.18
N PRO A 244 0.12 14.76 4.73
CA PRO A 244 0.96 13.90 3.91
C PRO A 244 1.47 12.71 4.74
N PHE A 245 1.69 11.58 4.08
CA PHE A 245 2.38 10.45 4.67
C PHE A 245 3.50 9.95 3.76
N GLU A 246 4.51 9.38 4.40
CA GLU A 246 5.57 8.59 3.76
C GLU A 246 5.70 7.28 4.53
N ILE A 247 5.54 6.17 3.83
CA ILE A 247 5.71 4.83 4.38
C ILE A 247 6.96 4.22 3.75
N GLU A 248 8.02 4.05 4.52
CA GLU A 248 9.23 3.36 4.07
C GLU A 248 8.95 1.88 3.83
N ILE A 249 9.45 1.37 2.72
CA ILE A 249 9.35 -0.03 2.35
C ILE A 249 10.60 -0.76 2.83
N ASN A 250 10.45 -1.53 3.91
CA ASN A 250 11.54 -2.31 4.49
C ASN A 250 11.72 -3.60 3.71
N TYR A 251 12.80 -3.69 2.94
CA TYR A 251 13.15 -4.86 2.15
C TYR A 251 13.79 -5.95 3.00
N ARG A 252 13.28 -7.17 2.90
CA ARG A 252 13.83 -8.39 3.54
C ARG A 252 14.83 -9.09 2.65
N SER A 253 14.80 -8.77 1.35
CA SER A 253 15.73 -9.30 0.36
C SER A 253 15.96 -8.26 -0.72
N THR A 254 17.22 -7.99 -1.02
CA THR A 254 17.65 -7.14 -2.14
C THR A 254 17.95 -7.96 -3.40
N SER A 255 18.01 -9.30 -3.29
CA SER A 255 18.27 -10.21 -4.41
C SER A 255 17.03 -10.81 -5.05
N ARG A 256 15.90 -10.86 -4.34
CA ARG A 256 14.62 -11.33 -4.88
C ARG A 256 13.92 -10.20 -5.63
N VAL A 257 13.46 -10.47 -6.84
CA VAL A 257 12.69 -9.53 -7.65
C VAL A 257 11.20 -9.68 -7.31
N PRO A 258 10.49 -8.59 -6.97
CA PRO A 258 9.05 -8.63 -6.81
C PRO A 258 8.36 -9.07 -8.10
N SER A 259 7.22 -9.71 -7.98
CA SER A 259 6.33 -10.05 -9.11
C SER A 259 4.94 -9.45 -8.94
N TYR A 260 4.55 -9.16 -7.69
CA TYR A 260 3.28 -8.51 -7.35
C TYR A 260 3.48 -7.44 -6.29
N MET A 261 2.62 -6.44 -6.36
CA MET A 261 2.48 -5.39 -5.36
C MET A 261 1.06 -5.39 -4.80
N GLN A 262 0.95 -5.27 -3.49
CA GLN A 262 -0.29 -5.02 -2.78
C GLN A 262 -0.22 -3.70 -2.04
N ILE A 263 -1.16 -2.79 -2.33
CA ILE A 263 -1.43 -1.62 -1.51
C ILE A 263 -2.85 -1.76 -0.98
N THR A 264 -3.04 -1.48 0.30
CA THR A 264 -4.37 -1.44 0.93
C THR A 264 -4.46 -0.22 1.83
N ALA A 265 -5.59 0.49 1.75
CA ALA A 265 -5.99 1.49 2.72
C ALA A 265 -7.35 1.09 3.29
N ALA A 266 -7.49 1.06 4.61
CA ALA A 266 -8.69 0.65 5.31
C ALA A 266 -9.01 1.60 6.48
N ALA A 267 -10.26 1.99 6.60
CA ALA A 267 -10.74 2.83 7.71
C ALA A 267 -10.78 2.08 9.05
N SER A 268 -10.78 0.74 9.03
CA SER A 268 -10.70 -0.11 10.21
C SER A 268 -9.66 -1.20 10.01
N LYS A 269 -8.61 -1.18 10.82
CA LYS A 269 -7.47 -2.10 10.74
C LYS A 269 -7.86 -3.59 10.80
N TYR A 270 -8.87 -3.89 11.57
CA TYR A 270 -9.35 -5.27 11.75
C TYR A 270 -10.61 -5.57 10.94
N GLY A 271 -10.83 -4.84 9.84
CA GLY A 271 -11.98 -5.02 8.95
C GLY A 271 -12.16 -6.43 8.40
N ASP A 272 -11.07 -7.13 8.10
CA ASP A 272 -11.08 -8.53 7.65
C ASP A 272 -11.60 -9.51 8.72
N TYR A 273 -11.62 -9.06 9.97
CA TYR A 273 -12.21 -9.76 11.11
C TYR A 273 -13.61 -9.23 11.47
N PHE A 274 -14.20 -8.36 10.62
CA PHE A 274 -15.46 -7.69 10.89
C PHE A 274 -15.46 -6.92 12.22
N THR A 275 -14.29 -6.36 12.56
CA THR A 275 -14.04 -5.63 13.81
C THR A 275 -13.67 -4.21 13.47
N GLY A 276 -14.34 -3.25 14.11
CA GLY A 276 -14.11 -1.81 13.92
C GLY A 276 -15.23 -0.96 14.49
N GLY A 277 -15.08 0.35 14.35
CA GLY A 277 -16.03 1.36 14.80
C GLY A 277 -16.93 1.83 13.65
N ALA A 278 -18.26 1.59 13.75
CA ALA A 278 -19.18 2.15 12.77
C ALA A 278 -19.16 3.68 12.83
N GLY A 279 -18.82 4.33 11.72
CA GLY A 279 -18.60 5.78 11.62
C GLY A 279 -17.14 6.20 11.61
N ALA A 280 -16.18 5.25 11.66
CA ALA A 280 -14.80 5.55 11.30
C ALA A 280 -14.70 5.84 9.81
N VAL A 281 -13.97 6.91 9.45
CA VAL A 281 -13.83 7.37 8.08
C VAL A 281 -12.35 7.64 7.78
N LEU A 282 -11.87 7.09 6.68
CA LEU A 282 -10.55 7.39 6.14
C LEU A 282 -10.71 8.01 4.75
N TYR A 283 -10.10 9.16 4.56
CA TYR A 283 -9.90 9.78 3.26
C TYR A 283 -8.49 9.50 2.79
N VAL A 284 -8.31 9.11 1.53
CA VAL A 284 -7.00 8.90 0.92
C VAL A 284 -6.95 9.49 -0.47
N ASP A 285 -5.76 10.00 -0.83
CA ASP A 285 -5.54 10.67 -2.11
C ASP A 285 -4.06 10.68 -2.52
N GLU A 286 -3.80 10.82 -3.84
CA GLU A 286 -2.48 11.09 -4.41
C GLU A 286 -1.41 10.05 -4.03
N PHE A 287 -1.73 8.78 -4.10
CA PHE A 287 -0.75 7.73 -3.86
C PHE A 287 0.30 7.68 -4.96
N SER A 288 1.54 7.72 -4.56
CA SER A 288 2.70 7.68 -5.46
C SER A 288 3.85 6.91 -4.83
N PHE A 289 4.79 6.46 -5.65
CA PHE A 289 6.02 5.87 -5.17
C PHE A 289 7.17 6.86 -5.23
N ASP A 290 8.09 6.70 -4.27
CA ASP A 290 9.43 7.27 -4.32
C ASP A 290 10.44 6.16 -4.62
N TYR A 291 11.49 6.52 -5.36
CA TYR A 291 12.56 5.61 -5.74
C TYR A 291 13.89 6.31 -5.41
N ASP A 292 14.63 5.76 -4.50
CA ASP A 292 15.95 6.24 -4.12
C ASP A 292 16.94 5.10 -4.43
N TYR A 293 17.57 5.19 -5.60
CA TYR A 293 18.58 4.25 -6.07
C TYR A 293 19.98 4.69 -5.70
#